data_3ba2357bd25902645bac1b1cd7158815
#
_entry.id   3ba2357bd25902645bac1b1cd7158815
#
_cell.length_a   1.000
_cell.length_b   1.000
_cell.length_c   1.000
_cell.angle_alpha   90.00
_cell.angle_beta   90.00
_cell.angle_gamma   90.00
#
_symmetry.space_group_name_H-M   'P 1'
#
loop_
_entity.id
_entity.type
_entity.pdbx_description
1 polymer ?
#
loop_
_entity_poly.entity_id
_entity_poly.type
_entity_poly.pdbx_seq_one_letter_code
_entity_poly.pdbx_strand_id
1 'polypeptide(L)'
;MYKILKGNYNPKDLAQEFNKDDSSVVIFGCGLEGKLLLHAMSLHNIEVKYFIDSNKKLFGKYYLGIKTISAEELSKLSPDAHIFIAHKYIEVAIELLNKL
;
A
#
# COMPACT_ATOMS: atom_id res chain seq x y z
N MET A 1 12.29 -7.72 1.99
CA MET A 1 12.56 -6.27 1.89
C MET A 1 11.46 -5.59 1.11
N TYR A 2 10.95 -4.49 1.62
CA TYR A 2 9.89 -3.74 0.95
C TYR A 2 10.44 -2.92 -0.21
N LYS A 3 9.68 -2.89 -1.30
CA LYS A 3 9.90 -1.92 -2.36
C LYS A 3 8.94 -0.75 -2.14
N ILE A 4 9.49 0.41 -1.79
CA ILE A 4 8.71 1.61 -1.51
C ILE A 4 8.67 2.45 -2.78
N LEU A 5 7.46 2.75 -3.25
CA LEU A 5 7.23 3.56 -4.43
C LEU A 5 6.57 4.86 -4.00
N LYS A 6 7.19 5.98 -4.35
CA LYS A 6 6.73 7.33 -4.01
C LYS A 6 6.76 8.23 -5.23
N GLY A 7 5.94 9.26 -5.21
CA GLY A 7 5.83 10.24 -6.29
C GLY A 7 4.60 10.01 -7.15
N ASN A 8 4.62 10.54 -8.35
CA ASN A 8 3.51 10.40 -9.27
C ASN A 8 3.58 9.04 -9.95
N TYR A 9 2.56 8.22 -9.75
CA TYR A 9 2.45 6.93 -10.39
C TYR A 9 1.55 7.04 -11.62
N ASN A 10 1.94 6.35 -12.69
CA ASN A 10 1.00 6.05 -13.76
C ASN A 10 0.51 4.61 -13.53
N PRO A 11 -0.75 4.41 -13.12
CA PRO A 11 -1.25 3.07 -12.83
C PRO A 11 -1.16 2.11 -14.01
N LYS A 12 -1.27 2.62 -15.23
CA LYS A 12 -1.14 1.81 -16.45
C LYS A 12 0.26 1.18 -16.58
N ASP A 13 1.30 1.98 -16.32
CA ASP A 13 2.68 1.49 -16.39
C ASP A 13 2.96 0.50 -15.27
N LEU A 14 2.43 0.78 -14.09
CA LEU A 14 2.57 -0.10 -12.93
C LEU A 14 1.87 -1.44 -13.15
N ALA A 15 0.71 -1.47 -13.80
CA ALA A 15 0.00 -2.71 -14.09
C ALA A 15 0.82 -3.66 -14.94
N GLN A 16 1.59 -3.15 -15.90
CA GLN A 16 2.47 -3.96 -16.72
C GLN A 16 3.59 -4.59 -15.91
N GLU A 17 4.11 -3.87 -14.91
CA GLU A 17 5.17 -4.36 -14.04
C GLU A 17 4.66 -5.40 -13.04
N PHE A 18 3.53 -5.13 -12.39
CA PHE A 18 3.03 -5.96 -11.27
C PHE A 18 2.24 -7.18 -11.70
N ASN A 19 1.59 -7.17 -12.85
CA ASN A 19 0.86 -8.34 -13.33
C ASN A 19 1.79 -9.49 -13.76
N LYS A 20 3.09 -9.25 -13.81
CA LYS A 20 4.10 -10.28 -14.11
C LYS A 20 4.68 -10.94 -12.88
N ASP A 21 4.32 -10.47 -11.70
CA ASP A 21 4.94 -10.85 -10.45
C ASP A 21 3.85 -11.18 -9.44
N ASP A 22 4.04 -12.23 -8.65
CA ASP A 22 3.15 -12.64 -7.58
C ASP A 22 3.29 -11.77 -6.31
N SER A 23 4.06 -10.69 -6.39
CA SER A 23 4.28 -9.79 -5.26
C SER A 23 2.99 -9.12 -4.82
N SER A 24 2.81 -9.03 -3.50
CA SER A 24 1.68 -8.31 -2.91
C SER A 24 1.85 -6.81 -3.10
N VAL A 25 0.77 -6.14 -3.49
CA VAL A 25 0.71 -4.68 -3.57
C VAL A 25 -0.08 -4.17 -2.38
N VAL A 26 0.47 -3.21 -1.66
CA VAL A 26 -0.19 -2.58 -0.51
C VAL A 26 -0.09 -1.07 -0.62
N ILE A 27 -1.03 -0.37 0.01
CA ILE A 27 -1.06 1.09 0.03
C ILE A 27 -0.84 1.56 1.46
N PHE A 28 0.15 2.42 1.68
CA PHE A 28 0.37 3.08 2.97
C PHE A 28 -0.46 4.36 3.01
N GLY A 29 -1.40 4.40 3.94
CA GLY A 29 -2.34 5.51 4.11
C GLY A 29 -3.74 5.10 3.68
N CYS A 30 -4.64 4.92 4.65
CA CYS A 30 -6.04 4.57 4.41
C CYS A 30 -6.95 5.80 4.54
N GLY A 31 -6.45 6.97 4.12
CA GLY A 31 -7.22 8.19 4.02
C GLY A 31 -7.81 8.38 2.62
N LEU A 32 -8.21 9.60 2.32
CA LEU A 32 -8.80 9.92 1.01
C LEU A 32 -7.85 9.60 -0.14
N GLU A 33 -6.60 10.01 -0.02
CA GLU A 33 -5.59 9.78 -1.08
C GLU A 33 -5.35 8.29 -1.32
N GLY A 34 -5.27 7.48 -0.26
CA GLY A 34 -5.10 6.04 -0.37
C GLY A 34 -6.30 5.37 -1.02
N LYS A 35 -7.50 5.81 -0.69
CA LYS A 35 -8.73 5.31 -1.30
C LYS A 35 -8.82 5.66 -2.78
N LEU A 36 -8.43 6.87 -3.16
CA LEU A 36 -8.39 7.28 -4.56
C LEU A 36 -7.36 6.46 -5.34
N LEU A 37 -6.21 6.21 -4.74
CA LEU A 37 -5.18 5.37 -5.36
C LEU A 37 -5.68 3.93 -5.54
N LEU A 38 -6.40 3.37 -4.56
CA LEU A 38 -7.02 2.05 -4.69
C LEU A 38 -7.96 1.98 -5.91
N HIS A 39 -8.81 2.99 -6.06
CA HIS A 39 -9.73 3.05 -7.21
C HIS A 39 -8.96 3.10 -8.53
N ALA A 40 -7.92 3.93 -8.62
CA ALA A 40 -7.09 4.02 -9.81
C ALA A 40 -6.41 2.70 -10.14
N MET A 41 -5.85 2.04 -9.13
CA MET A 41 -5.22 0.73 -9.32
C MET A 41 -6.22 -0.32 -9.78
N SER A 42 -7.43 -0.33 -9.22
CA SER A 42 -8.49 -1.26 -9.61
C SER A 42 -8.89 -1.10 -11.07
N LEU A 43 -8.92 0.14 -11.58
CA LEU A 43 -9.21 0.41 -12.98
C LEU A 43 -8.17 -0.20 -13.94
N HIS A 44 -6.96 -0.42 -13.46
CA HIS A 44 -5.87 -1.01 -14.24
C HIS A 44 -5.59 -2.46 -13.84
N ASN A 45 -6.54 -3.11 -13.15
CA ASN A 45 -6.46 -4.51 -12.74
C ASN A 45 -5.27 -4.82 -11.80
N ILE A 46 -4.85 -3.83 -11.01
CA ILE A 46 -3.86 -4.03 -9.97
C ILE A 46 -4.60 -4.40 -8.70
N GLU A 47 -4.37 -5.61 -8.20
CA GLU A 47 -4.96 -6.08 -6.96
C GLU A 47 -4.17 -5.58 -5.76
N VAL A 48 -4.83 -4.82 -4.88
CA VAL A 48 -4.25 -4.35 -3.62
C VAL A 48 -4.68 -5.32 -2.53
N LYS A 49 -3.72 -5.84 -1.76
CA LYS A 49 -4.02 -6.81 -0.68
C LYS A 49 -4.37 -6.15 0.64
N TYR A 50 -3.66 -5.10 1.00
CA TYR A 50 -3.83 -4.44 2.29
C TYR A 50 -3.67 -2.94 2.18
N PHE A 51 -4.31 -2.22 3.11
CA PHE A 51 -3.86 -0.90 3.50
C PHE A 51 -2.97 -1.01 4.72
N ILE A 52 -1.98 -0.15 4.83
CA ILE A 52 -1.19 0.04 6.04
C ILE A 52 -1.45 1.45 6.55
N ASP A 53 -1.57 1.61 7.85
CA ASP A 53 -1.71 2.93 8.45
C ASP A 53 -1.02 2.95 9.81
N SER A 54 -0.59 4.13 10.25
CA SER A 54 -0.04 4.32 11.59
C SER A 54 -1.13 4.54 12.64
N ASN A 55 -2.35 4.84 12.21
CA ASN A 55 -3.49 5.07 13.11
C ASN A 55 -4.07 3.73 13.58
N LYS A 56 -3.81 3.41 14.85
CA LYS A 56 -4.25 2.16 15.47
C LYS A 56 -5.77 1.96 15.42
N LYS A 57 -6.54 3.06 15.36
CA LYS A 57 -8.01 2.99 15.28
C LYS A 57 -8.51 2.39 13.98
N LEU A 58 -7.67 2.38 12.94
CA LEU A 58 -8.01 1.82 11.64
C LEU A 58 -7.66 0.34 11.51
N PHE A 59 -6.87 -0.21 12.42
CA PHE A 59 -6.44 -1.60 12.33
C PHE A 59 -7.64 -2.55 12.40
N GLY A 60 -7.65 -3.50 11.47
CA GLY A 60 -8.74 -4.47 11.34
C GLY A 60 -9.96 -3.96 10.59
N LYS A 61 -10.00 -2.69 10.20
CA LYS A 61 -11.10 -2.14 9.41
C LYS A 61 -10.93 -2.44 7.93
N TYR A 62 -12.05 -2.51 7.21
CA TYR A 62 -12.08 -2.83 5.79
C TYR A 62 -12.62 -1.65 4.98
N TYR A 63 -12.01 -1.45 3.81
CA TYR A 63 -12.55 -0.55 2.79
C TYR A 63 -12.57 -1.31 1.46
N LEU A 64 -13.77 -1.47 0.89
CA LEU A 64 -13.97 -2.26 -0.34
C LEU A 64 -13.34 -3.67 -0.26
N GLY A 65 -13.46 -4.31 0.91
CA GLY A 65 -12.90 -5.63 1.13
C GLY A 65 -11.42 -5.67 1.44
N ILE A 66 -10.73 -4.51 1.45
CA ILE A 66 -9.29 -4.43 1.73
C ILE A 66 -9.09 -4.06 3.21
N LYS A 67 -8.39 -4.93 3.93
CA LYS A 67 -8.15 -4.75 5.36
C LYS A 67 -6.99 -3.79 5.61
N THR A 68 -7.14 -2.93 6.62
CA THR A 68 -6.04 -2.10 7.13
C THR A 68 -5.30 -2.84 8.24
N ILE A 69 -4.00 -2.91 8.14
CA ILE A 69 -3.13 -3.59 9.10
C ILE A 69 -1.99 -2.66 9.52
N SER A 70 -1.27 -3.04 10.57
CA SER A 70 -0.06 -2.34 10.98
C SER A 70 1.12 -2.71 10.07
N ALA A 71 2.14 -1.86 10.05
CA ALA A 71 3.37 -2.15 9.33
C ALA A 71 4.07 -3.41 9.88
N GLU A 72 4.00 -3.63 11.20
CA GLU A 72 4.56 -4.82 11.83
C GLU A 72 3.85 -6.10 11.35
N GLU A 73 2.53 -6.06 11.26
CA GLU A 73 1.76 -7.20 10.76
C GLU A 73 2.09 -7.49 9.30
N LEU A 74 2.28 -6.45 8.49
CA LEU A 74 2.67 -6.62 7.09
C LEU A 74 4.01 -7.33 6.97
N SER A 75 4.99 -7.01 7.81
CA SER A 75 6.31 -7.64 7.77
C SER A 75 6.24 -9.15 7.98
N LYS A 76 5.24 -9.62 8.71
CA LYS A 76 5.00 -11.06 8.94
C LYS A 76 4.23 -11.71 7.80
N LEU A 77 3.26 -10.99 7.21
CA LEU A 77 2.37 -11.54 6.20
C LEU A 77 2.94 -11.46 4.78
N SER A 78 3.61 -10.37 4.46
CA SER A 78 4.12 -10.09 3.12
C SER A 78 5.42 -9.31 3.18
N PRO A 79 6.54 -9.97 3.56
CA PRO A 79 7.82 -9.26 3.73
C PRO A 79 8.38 -8.65 2.44
N ASP A 80 7.94 -9.14 1.29
CA ASP A 80 8.38 -8.65 -0.03
C ASP A 80 7.33 -7.79 -0.73
N ALA A 81 6.40 -7.22 0.03
CA ALA A 81 5.32 -6.40 -0.54
C ALA A 81 5.86 -5.14 -1.24
N HIS A 82 5.20 -4.77 -2.32
CA HIS A 82 5.40 -3.46 -2.94
C HIS A 82 4.49 -2.45 -2.26
N ILE A 83 5.08 -1.43 -1.66
CA ILE A 83 4.36 -0.43 -0.87
C ILE A 83 4.27 0.88 -1.63
N PHE A 84 3.04 1.31 -1.91
CA PHE A 84 2.76 2.62 -2.48
C PHE A 84 2.35 3.55 -1.35
N ILE A 85 3.03 4.68 -1.23
CA ILE A 85 2.75 5.64 -0.16
C ILE A 85 1.80 6.70 -0.70
N ALA A 86 0.57 6.69 -0.19
CA ALA A 86 -0.47 7.65 -0.53
C ALA A 86 -0.71 8.65 0.61
N HIS A 87 0.30 8.86 1.43
CA HIS A 87 0.21 9.71 2.63
C HIS A 87 0.92 11.04 2.38
N LYS A 88 0.29 12.16 2.81
CA LYS A 88 0.92 13.47 2.63
C LYS A 88 2.21 13.65 3.44
N TYR A 89 2.40 12.83 4.48
CA TYR A 89 3.63 12.82 5.28
C TYR A 89 4.52 11.64 4.87
N ILE A 90 4.90 11.63 3.60
CA ILE A 90 5.65 10.51 3.00
C ILE A 90 6.95 10.20 3.73
N GLU A 91 7.65 11.22 4.21
CA GLU A 91 8.92 11.03 4.93
C GLU A 91 8.72 10.31 6.26
N VAL A 92 7.64 10.63 6.97
CA VAL A 92 7.27 9.96 8.22
C VAL A 92 6.93 8.50 7.95
N ALA A 93 6.22 8.22 6.87
CA ALA A 93 5.87 6.86 6.47
C ALA A 93 7.13 6.05 6.14
N ILE A 94 8.07 6.62 5.41
CA ILE A 94 9.34 5.96 5.08
C ILE A 94 10.13 5.66 6.34
N GLU A 95 10.23 6.61 7.26
CA GLU A 95 10.94 6.41 8.52
C GLU A 95 10.33 5.26 9.33
N LEU A 96 8.99 5.21 9.42
CA LEU A 96 8.29 4.13 10.12
C LEU A 96 8.59 2.77 9.48
N LEU A 97 8.55 2.69 8.16
CA LEU A 97 8.81 1.45 7.45
C LEU A 97 10.26 0.98 7.60
N ASN A 98 11.20 1.92 7.66
CA ASN A 98 12.62 1.58 7.83
C ASN A 98 12.97 1.05 9.22
N LYS A 99 12.11 1.22 10.20
CA LYS A 99 12.29 0.67 11.55
C LYS A 99 11.93 -0.81 11.64
N LEU A 100 11.35 -1.35 10.62
CA LEU A 100 11.00 -2.76 10.54
C LEU A 100 12.17 -3.55 9.95
#